data_548c57ec1e3844eb77e4f26581b1ff82
#
_entry.id   548c57ec1e3844eb77e4f26581b1ff82
#
_cell.length_a   1.000
_cell.length_b   1.000
_cell.length_c   1.000
_cell.angle_alpha   90.00
_cell.angle_beta   90.00
_cell.angle_gamma   90.00
#
_symmetry.space_group_name_H-M   'P 1'
#
loop_
_entity.id
_entity.type
_entity.pdbx_description
1 polymer ?
#
loop_
_entity_poly.entity_id
_entity_poly.type
_entity_poly.pdbx_seq_one_letter_code
_entity_poly.pdbx_strand_id
1 'polypeptide(L)'
;MSTREKLLIIGGGFIGSHVAKEAVVRNFEVSVVSLNEKSLNQKINDVKYLVANISELSELSTAIKGKLFDYVINLGGYIDHLNYSQGGDKVFDVHFEGAKNIVKCVNHRNLKSFIQIGSSDEYGNNTAPQNERQRELPISPYSLAKVSATHFFQMLYRTEKFPVIILRPFLVYGAYQDESRFIPQIIQGCLDNKVFPVSEGKQLRDFCFINDIVEAIFISLNCRKAFGEIINIASGIPVDIRSVVEEIQGIVGLGIP
;
A
#
# COMPACT_ATOMS: atom_id res chain seq x y z
N MET A 1 -11.43 -12.26 30.26
CA MET A 1 -11.74 -11.67 28.95
C MET A 1 -10.44 -11.64 28.17
N SER A 2 -10.37 -12.27 27.02
CA SER A 2 -9.18 -12.19 26.16
C SER A 2 -9.02 -10.72 25.72
N THR A 3 -7.85 -10.14 25.99
CA THR A 3 -7.53 -8.78 25.50
C THR A 3 -7.45 -8.81 23.98
N ARG A 4 -8.13 -7.89 23.30
CA ARG A 4 -8.02 -7.75 21.84
C ARG A 4 -6.58 -7.52 21.43
N GLU A 5 -6.16 -8.15 20.34
CA GLU A 5 -4.84 -7.87 19.73
C GLU A 5 -4.80 -6.45 19.14
N LYS A 6 -3.68 -5.78 19.31
CA LYS A 6 -3.51 -4.37 18.94
C LYS A 6 -2.82 -4.24 17.59
N LEU A 7 -3.51 -3.60 16.66
CA LEU A 7 -3.03 -3.36 15.30
C LEU A 7 -2.77 -1.87 15.07
N LEU A 8 -1.55 -1.55 14.63
CA LEU A 8 -1.20 -0.23 14.12
C LEU A 8 -1.19 -0.26 12.59
N ILE A 9 -1.95 0.63 11.98
CA ILE A 9 -1.94 0.88 10.55
C ILE A 9 -1.30 2.26 10.32
N ILE A 10 -0.26 2.30 9.53
CA ILE A 10 0.35 3.54 9.06
C ILE A 10 -0.21 3.86 7.67
N GLY A 11 -0.88 5.00 7.55
CA GLY A 11 -1.55 5.41 6.31
C GLY A 11 -3.04 5.07 6.30
N GLY A 12 -3.88 6.10 6.40
CA GLY A 12 -5.36 6.00 6.38
C GLY A 12 -5.98 6.26 5.00
N GLY A 13 -5.20 6.15 3.93
CA GLY A 13 -5.66 6.33 2.54
C GLY A 13 -6.52 5.17 2.04
N PHE A 14 -6.56 4.98 0.72
CA PHE A 14 -7.41 4.00 0.05
C PHE A 14 -7.28 2.59 0.64
N ILE A 15 -6.09 1.97 0.57
CA ILE A 15 -5.90 0.61 1.11
C ILE A 15 -6.06 0.60 2.62
N GLY A 16 -5.52 1.62 3.32
CA GLY A 16 -5.55 1.68 4.78
C GLY A 16 -6.94 1.76 5.37
N SER A 17 -7.89 2.44 4.73
CA SER A 17 -9.29 2.48 5.17
C SER A 17 -9.97 1.11 5.06
N HIS A 18 -9.73 0.37 3.98
CA HIS A 18 -10.24 -0.99 3.82
C HIS A 18 -9.64 -1.95 4.84
N VAL A 19 -8.32 -1.87 5.06
CA VAL A 19 -7.63 -2.67 6.10
C VAL A 19 -8.17 -2.33 7.49
N ALA A 20 -8.37 -1.05 7.81
CA ALA A 20 -8.91 -0.64 9.10
C ALA A 20 -10.34 -1.17 9.33
N LYS A 21 -11.20 -1.10 8.31
CA LYS A 21 -12.55 -1.66 8.36
C LYS A 21 -12.54 -3.16 8.62
N GLU A 22 -11.74 -3.91 7.89
CA GLU A 22 -11.62 -5.36 8.04
C GLU A 22 -11.00 -5.74 9.40
N ALA A 23 -10.02 -4.96 9.89
CA ALA A 23 -9.42 -5.17 11.21
C ALA A 23 -10.45 -5.07 12.35
N VAL A 24 -11.37 -4.12 12.27
CA VAL A 24 -12.48 -4.00 13.25
C VAL A 24 -13.39 -5.23 13.18
N VAL A 25 -13.74 -5.69 11.97
CA VAL A 25 -14.54 -6.92 11.77
C VAL A 25 -13.85 -8.14 12.38
N ARG A 26 -12.52 -8.23 12.25
CA ARG A 26 -11.69 -9.29 12.84
C ARG A 26 -11.37 -9.09 14.32
N ASN A 27 -12.03 -8.13 14.97
CA ASN A 27 -11.94 -7.88 16.42
C ASN A 27 -10.58 -7.40 16.93
N PHE A 28 -9.79 -6.69 16.10
CA PHE A 28 -8.60 -5.98 16.55
C PHE A 28 -8.93 -4.68 17.29
N GLU A 29 -8.06 -4.25 18.22
CA GLU A 29 -7.99 -2.87 18.69
C GLU A 29 -7.15 -2.08 17.70
N VAL A 30 -7.80 -1.24 16.88
CA VAL A 30 -7.18 -0.59 15.71
C VAL A 30 -6.75 0.83 16.00
N SER A 31 -5.50 1.15 15.68
CA SER A 31 -5.00 2.53 15.60
C SER A 31 -4.49 2.82 14.20
N VAL A 32 -4.86 3.98 13.65
CA VAL A 32 -4.40 4.45 12.33
C VAL A 32 -3.61 5.73 12.51
N VAL A 33 -2.38 5.76 12.00
CA VAL A 33 -1.58 6.99 11.89
C VAL A 33 -1.74 7.56 10.48
N SER A 34 -2.04 8.84 10.40
CA SER A 34 -2.23 9.57 9.14
C SER A 34 -1.54 10.93 9.22
N LEU A 35 -1.10 11.48 8.09
CA LEU A 35 -0.43 12.78 8.03
C LEU A 35 -1.33 13.91 8.60
N ASN A 36 -2.61 13.86 8.28
CA ASN A 36 -3.62 14.80 8.75
C ASN A 36 -5.02 14.18 8.52
N GLU A 37 -6.08 14.86 8.99
CA GLU A 37 -7.44 14.35 8.81
C GLU A 37 -7.90 14.29 7.34
N LYS A 38 -7.37 15.15 6.47
CA LYS A 38 -7.71 15.17 5.04
C LYS A 38 -7.08 13.99 4.28
N SER A 39 -6.02 13.39 4.83
CA SER A 39 -5.39 12.20 4.25
C SER A 39 -6.10 10.89 4.61
N LEU A 40 -7.19 10.96 5.39
CA LEU A 40 -8.05 9.82 5.65
C LEU A 40 -9.05 9.67 4.50
N ASN A 41 -9.05 8.50 3.88
CA ASN A 41 -10.03 8.17 2.84
C ASN A 41 -11.45 8.06 3.43
N GLN A 42 -11.55 7.34 4.56
CA GLN A 42 -12.80 7.19 5.33
C GLN A 42 -12.49 7.11 6.82
N LYS A 43 -13.39 7.66 7.65
CA LYS A 43 -13.37 7.39 9.10
C LYS A 43 -14.21 6.15 9.39
N ILE A 44 -13.59 5.16 10.01
CA ILE A 44 -14.22 3.91 10.43
C ILE A 44 -14.51 3.99 11.93
N ASN A 45 -15.70 3.55 12.34
CA ASN A 45 -16.06 3.46 13.76
C ASN A 45 -15.13 2.47 14.49
N ASP A 46 -14.93 2.67 15.78
CA ASP A 46 -14.09 1.84 16.64
C ASP A 46 -12.59 1.85 16.26
N VAL A 47 -12.16 2.82 15.45
CA VAL A 47 -10.76 3.05 15.09
C VAL A 47 -10.23 4.29 15.78
N LYS A 48 -9.05 4.18 16.39
CA LYS A 48 -8.33 5.32 16.98
C LYS A 48 -7.44 5.96 15.93
N TYR A 49 -7.74 7.21 15.59
CA TYR A 49 -6.93 7.99 14.64
C TYR A 49 -5.89 8.83 15.38
N LEU A 50 -4.67 8.80 14.86
CA LEU A 50 -3.50 9.54 15.35
C LEU A 50 -2.94 10.34 14.18
N VAL A 51 -2.54 11.58 14.44
CA VAL A 51 -1.95 12.46 13.41
C VAL A 51 -0.45 12.54 13.63
N ALA A 52 0.34 12.21 12.62
CA ALA A 52 1.78 12.40 12.60
C ALA A 52 2.33 12.31 11.16
N ASN A 53 3.34 13.12 10.87
CA ASN A 53 4.20 12.92 9.71
C ASN A 53 5.22 11.82 10.02
N ILE A 54 5.16 10.71 9.29
CA ILE A 54 6.08 9.58 9.52
C ILE A 54 7.54 9.89 9.17
N SER A 55 7.78 10.89 8.31
CA SER A 55 9.14 11.36 8.01
C SER A 55 9.77 12.08 9.21
N GLU A 56 8.95 12.57 10.16
CA GLU A 56 9.36 13.28 11.35
C GLU A 56 9.33 12.36 12.57
N LEU A 57 10.51 11.89 12.99
CA LEU A 57 10.65 10.93 14.10
C LEU A 57 9.98 11.43 15.39
N SER A 58 10.09 12.72 15.70
CA SER A 58 9.52 13.34 16.91
C SER A 58 7.99 13.28 16.92
N GLU A 59 7.36 13.57 15.79
CA GLU A 59 5.90 13.52 15.65
C GLU A 59 5.39 12.08 15.81
N LEU A 60 5.97 11.14 15.07
CA LEU A 60 5.57 9.74 15.15
C LEU A 60 5.77 9.17 16.55
N SER A 61 6.94 9.43 17.15
CA SER A 61 7.24 9.01 18.53
C SER A 61 6.23 9.54 19.53
N THR A 62 5.83 10.80 19.40
CA THR A 62 4.81 11.41 20.27
C THR A 62 3.44 10.77 20.07
N ALA A 63 3.01 10.56 18.83
CA ALA A 63 1.70 10.01 18.50
C ALA A 63 1.49 8.59 19.06
N ILE A 64 2.54 7.76 19.05
CA ILE A 64 2.46 6.37 19.52
C ILE A 64 3.13 6.12 20.87
N LYS A 65 3.55 7.17 21.57
CA LYS A 65 4.23 7.09 22.87
C LYS A 65 3.45 6.21 23.86
N GLY A 66 4.14 5.26 24.46
CA GLY A 66 3.58 4.38 25.50
C GLY A 66 2.57 3.36 24.99
N LYS A 67 2.33 3.27 23.68
CA LYS A 67 1.45 2.28 23.09
C LYS A 67 2.25 1.03 22.69
N LEU A 68 1.67 -0.12 22.91
CA LEU A 68 2.20 -1.41 22.48
C LEU A 68 1.29 -1.95 21.39
N PHE A 69 1.88 -2.50 20.33
CA PHE A 69 1.16 -3.10 19.22
C PHE A 69 1.65 -4.53 19.00
N ASP A 70 0.71 -5.43 18.77
CA ASP A 70 0.99 -6.82 18.39
C ASP A 70 1.36 -6.91 16.90
N TYR A 71 0.73 -6.08 16.08
CA TYR A 71 0.89 -6.06 14.62
C TYR A 71 1.03 -4.63 14.11
N VAL A 72 1.82 -4.49 13.06
CA VAL A 72 1.98 -3.21 12.34
C VAL A 72 1.82 -3.46 10.85
N ILE A 73 1.05 -2.62 10.18
CA ILE A 73 0.90 -2.61 8.71
C ILE A 73 1.32 -1.22 8.21
N ASN A 74 2.42 -1.17 7.47
CA ASN A 74 2.91 0.07 6.88
C ASN A 74 2.41 0.24 5.44
N LEU A 75 1.39 1.09 5.29
CA LEU A 75 0.80 1.57 4.04
C LEU A 75 1.12 3.06 3.82
N GLY A 76 1.97 3.62 4.69
CA GLY A 76 2.28 5.05 4.69
C GLY A 76 2.99 5.51 3.43
N GLY A 77 2.56 6.64 2.92
CA GLY A 77 3.14 7.31 1.77
C GLY A 77 2.13 7.62 0.67
N TYR A 78 2.63 8.18 -0.41
CA TYR A 78 1.87 8.56 -1.60
C TYR A 78 2.65 8.16 -2.86
N ILE A 79 1.97 8.12 -3.98
CA ILE A 79 2.59 7.81 -5.27
C ILE A 79 2.85 9.14 -6.00
N ASP A 80 4.12 9.37 -6.32
CA ASP A 80 4.55 10.49 -7.12
C ASP A 80 5.68 10.04 -8.05
N HIS A 81 5.55 10.34 -9.33
CA HIS A 81 6.52 9.98 -10.37
C HIS A 81 7.30 11.19 -10.88
N LEU A 82 7.26 12.33 -10.17
CA LEU A 82 8.09 13.48 -10.49
C LEU A 82 9.57 13.09 -10.50
N ASN A 83 10.31 13.72 -11.41
CA ASN A 83 11.77 13.55 -11.43
C ASN A 83 12.37 14.06 -10.11
N TYR A 84 13.49 13.50 -9.72
CA TYR A 84 14.17 13.84 -8.45
C TYR A 84 14.39 15.36 -8.31
N SER A 85 14.90 16.03 -9.35
CA SER A 85 15.15 17.46 -9.38
C SER A 85 13.88 18.34 -9.42
N GLN A 86 12.71 17.74 -9.59
CA GLN A 86 11.42 18.43 -9.69
C GLN A 86 10.54 18.21 -8.45
N GLY A 87 11.13 17.74 -7.34
CA GLY A 87 10.45 17.50 -6.06
C GLY A 87 10.18 16.03 -5.75
N GLY A 88 10.64 15.10 -6.60
CA GLY A 88 10.54 13.67 -6.35
C GLY A 88 11.40 13.16 -5.18
N ASP A 89 12.29 14.00 -4.63
CA ASP A 89 13.07 13.70 -3.42
C ASP A 89 12.18 13.48 -2.20
N LYS A 90 11.10 14.24 -2.05
CA LYS A 90 10.17 14.15 -0.91
C LYS A 90 9.50 12.77 -0.77
N VAL A 91 9.23 12.11 -1.90
CA VAL A 91 8.64 10.77 -1.87
C VAL A 91 9.61 9.75 -1.26
N PHE A 92 10.91 9.98 -1.45
CA PHE A 92 11.95 9.14 -0.85
C PHE A 92 11.95 9.25 0.68
N ASP A 93 11.85 10.47 1.21
CA ASP A 93 11.80 10.70 2.67
C ASP A 93 10.59 9.98 3.29
N VAL A 94 9.42 10.09 2.69
CA VAL A 94 8.22 9.45 3.23
C VAL A 94 8.32 7.93 3.24
N HIS A 95 8.77 7.32 2.13
CA HIS A 95 8.79 5.86 2.02
C HIS A 95 9.98 5.21 2.71
N PHE A 96 11.16 5.82 2.68
CA PHE A 96 12.36 5.25 3.25
C PHE A 96 12.65 5.76 4.67
N GLU A 97 12.77 7.07 4.88
CA GLU A 97 12.97 7.61 6.24
C GLU A 97 11.77 7.33 7.13
N GLY A 98 10.54 7.44 6.59
CA GLY A 98 9.33 7.06 7.30
C GLY A 98 9.36 5.60 7.77
N ALA A 99 9.78 4.67 6.92
CA ALA A 99 9.93 3.25 7.30
C ALA A 99 10.94 3.06 8.45
N LYS A 100 12.09 3.74 8.38
CA LYS A 100 13.11 3.71 9.46
C LYS A 100 12.56 4.28 10.77
N ASN A 101 11.81 5.38 10.71
CA ASN A 101 11.22 6.01 11.88
C ASN A 101 10.16 5.10 12.53
N ILE A 102 9.34 4.41 11.74
CA ILE A 102 8.36 3.45 12.26
C ILE A 102 9.08 2.35 13.05
N VAL A 103 10.13 1.76 12.50
CA VAL A 103 10.92 0.72 13.18
C VAL A 103 11.49 1.23 14.51
N LYS A 104 12.02 2.47 14.55
CA LYS A 104 12.54 3.07 15.79
C LYS A 104 11.48 3.32 16.86
N CYS A 105 10.23 3.59 16.45
CA CYS A 105 9.16 3.96 17.37
C CYS A 105 8.35 2.77 17.89
N VAL A 106 8.27 1.65 17.16
CA VAL A 106 7.51 0.48 17.60
C VAL A 106 8.31 -0.37 18.59
N ASN A 107 7.62 -0.96 19.57
CA ASN A 107 8.26 -1.86 20.52
C ASN A 107 8.42 -3.25 19.92
N HIS A 108 9.66 -3.63 19.60
CA HIS A 108 9.97 -4.89 18.94
C HIS A 108 9.69 -6.14 19.81
N ARG A 109 9.72 -6.01 21.16
CA ARG A 109 9.54 -7.17 22.07
C ARG A 109 8.15 -7.77 22.01
N ASN A 110 7.14 -6.96 21.71
CA ASN A 110 5.74 -7.38 21.65
C ASN A 110 5.25 -7.62 20.23
N LEU A 111 6.05 -7.23 19.24
CA LEU A 111 5.65 -7.28 17.83
C LEU A 111 5.62 -8.72 17.33
N LYS A 112 4.44 -9.20 16.92
CA LYS A 112 4.22 -10.54 16.36
C LYS A 112 4.50 -10.57 14.86
N SER A 113 4.11 -9.50 14.13
CA SER A 113 4.33 -9.39 12.69
C SER A 113 4.28 -7.93 12.25
N PHE A 114 5.06 -7.61 11.23
CA PHE A 114 5.10 -6.33 10.54
C PHE A 114 4.88 -6.56 9.04
N ILE A 115 3.88 -5.91 8.45
CA ILE A 115 3.68 -5.93 7.01
C ILE A 115 4.20 -4.62 6.42
N GLN A 116 5.17 -4.72 5.53
CA GLN A 116 5.61 -3.60 4.69
C GLN A 116 4.93 -3.70 3.33
N ILE A 117 4.19 -2.68 2.95
CA ILE A 117 3.65 -2.61 1.59
C ILE A 117 4.70 -2.01 0.65
N GLY A 118 5.17 -2.85 -0.25
CA GLY A 118 6.01 -2.51 -1.40
C GLY A 118 5.18 -2.03 -2.59
N SER A 119 5.69 -2.28 -3.80
CA SER A 119 5.00 -1.98 -5.05
C SER A 119 5.57 -2.83 -6.20
N SER A 120 4.76 -3.19 -7.17
CA SER A 120 5.25 -3.73 -8.45
C SER A 120 6.16 -2.74 -9.19
N ASP A 121 6.05 -1.43 -8.90
CA ASP A 121 6.94 -0.40 -9.47
C ASP A 121 8.42 -0.59 -9.08
N GLU A 122 8.70 -1.39 -8.04
CA GLU A 122 10.07 -1.75 -7.66
C GLU A 122 10.79 -2.51 -8.78
N TYR A 123 10.04 -3.26 -9.58
CA TYR A 123 10.60 -3.97 -10.75
C TYR A 123 11.03 -3.02 -11.89
N GLY A 124 10.39 -1.85 -12.00
CA GLY A 124 10.71 -0.83 -12.99
C GLY A 124 10.67 -1.37 -14.43
N ASN A 125 11.80 -1.29 -15.15
CA ASN A 125 11.90 -1.73 -16.54
C ASN A 125 12.18 -3.24 -16.72
N ASN A 126 11.99 -4.06 -15.71
CA ASN A 126 12.16 -5.50 -15.86
C ASN A 126 11.12 -6.11 -16.79
N THR A 127 11.56 -7.17 -17.50
CA THR A 127 10.69 -7.97 -18.36
C THR A 127 9.62 -8.69 -17.56
N ALA A 128 8.40 -8.70 -18.03
CA ALA A 128 7.31 -9.52 -17.49
C ALA A 128 7.40 -10.99 -18.02
N PRO A 129 6.89 -11.99 -17.28
CA PRO A 129 6.31 -11.88 -15.96
C PRO A 129 7.34 -11.60 -14.86
N GLN A 130 6.99 -10.70 -13.96
CA GLN A 130 7.89 -10.28 -12.87
C GLN A 130 7.76 -11.25 -11.68
N ASN A 131 8.90 -11.59 -11.08
CA ASN A 131 8.96 -12.45 -9.90
C ASN A 131 9.90 -11.87 -8.83
N GLU A 132 9.76 -12.33 -7.60
CA GLU A 132 10.41 -11.76 -6.41
C GLU A 132 11.94 -11.94 -6.40
N ARG A 133 12.48 -12.80 -7.26
CA ARG A 133 13.94 -13.04 -7.37
C ARG A 133 14.61 -12.17 -8.41
N GLN A 134 13.83 -11.46 -9.23
CA GLN A 134 14.40 -10.51 -10.17
C GLN A 134 15.06 -9.35 -9.43
N ARG A 135 16.24 -8.92 -9.93
CA ARG A 135 16.84 -7.68 -9.46
C ARG A 135 15.97 -6.51 -9.86
N GLU A 136 15.68 -5.63 -8.92
CA GLU A 136 14.90 -4.42 -9.16
C GLU A 136 15.64 -3.47 -10.10
N LEU A 137 14.89 -2.80 -11.00
CA LEU A 137 15.38 -1.75 -11.91
C LEU A 137 14.50 -0.50 -11.79
N PRO A 138 14.51 0.18 -10.63
CA PRO A 138 13.64 1.31 -10.37
C PRO A 138 13.92 2.46 -11.35
N ILE A 139 12.85 3.10 -11.83
CA ILE A 139 12.91 4.16 -12.86
C ILE A 139 12.34 5.50 -12.37
N SER A 140 12.00 5.59 -11.09
CA SER A 140 11.51 6.83 -10.48
C SER A 140 12.00 6.94 -9.02
N PRO A 141 12.00 8.14 -8.42
CA PRO A 141 12.27 8.31 -6.99
C PRO A 141 11.34 7.45 -6.11
N TYR A 142 10.07 7.34 -6.48
CA TYR A 142 9.10 6.49 -5.80
C TYR A 142 9.53 5.01 -5.80
N SER A 143 9.81 4.47 -6.98
CA SER A 143 10.21 3.05 -7.09
C SER A 143 11.52 2.78 -6.36
N LEU A 144 12.49 3.71 -6.43
CA LEU A 144 13.76 3.59 -5.68
C LEU A 144 13.54 3.63 -4.17
N ALA A 145 12.66 4.52 -3.69
CA ALA A 145 12.34 4.59 -2.26
C ALA A 145 11.70 3.29 -1.74
N LYS A 146 10.81 2.69 -2.53
CA LYS A 146 10.21 1.38 -2.23
C LYS A 146 11.24 0.25 -2.20
N VAL A 147 12.15 0.18 -3.19
CA VAL A 147 13.28 -0.77 -3.22
C VAL A 147 14.15 -0.60 -1.98
N SER A 148 14.50 0.65 -1.64
CA SER A 148 15.32 0.94 -0.46
C SER A 148 14.67 0.48 0.83
N ALA A 149 13.37 0.71 0.99
CA ALA A 149 12.61 0.23 2.14
C ALA A 149 12.55 -1.32 2.18
N THR A 150 12.32 -1.97 1.04
CA THR A 150 12.33 -3.43 0.90
C THR A 150 13.66 -4.02 1.39
N HIS A 151 14.79 -3.55 0.87
CA HIS A 151 16.11 -4.05 1.27
C HIS A 151 16.45 -3.72 2.72
N PHE A 152 16.03 -2.56 3.23
CA PHE A 152 16.17 -2.20 4.64
C PHE A 152 15.46 -3.22 5.55
N PHE A 153 14.21 -3.56 5.26
CA PHE A 153 13.49 -4.55 6.05
C PHE A 153 14.04 -5.97 5.92
N GLN A 154 14.48 -6.38 4.73
CA GLN A 154 15.16 -7.66 4.58
C GLN A 154 16.48 -7.72 5.37
N MET A 155 17.23 -6.63 5.41
CA MET A 155 18.44 -6.52 6.24
C MET A 155 18.07 -6.69 7.72
N LEU A 156 17.05 -6.00 8.24
CA LEU A 156 16.60 -6.13 9.63
C LEU A 156 16.18 -7.56 9.97
N TYR A 157 15.49 -8.26 9.08
CA TYR A 157 15.17 -9.66 9.29
C TYR A 157 16.43 -10.53 9.38
N ARG A 158 17.39 -10.34 8.48
CA ARG A 158 18.63 -11.14 8.47
C ARG A 158 19.49 -10.93 9.72
N THR A 159 19.62 -9.68 10.16
CA THR A 159 20.53 -9.29 11.26
C THR A 159 19.86 -9.34 12.63
N GLU A 160 18.58 -9.00 12.74
CA GLU A 160 17.90 -8.79 14.03
C GLU A 160 16.65 -9.67 14.19
N LYS A 161 16.32 -10.49 13.18
CA LYS A 161 15.10 -11.31 13.17
C LYS A 161 13.82 -10.49 13.31
N PHE A 162 13.84 -9.24 12.82
CA PHE A 162 12.64 -8.39 12.80
C PHE A 162 11.52 -9.08 12.00
N PRO A 163 10.30 -9.25 12.54
CA PRO A 163 9.28 -10.14 11.98
C PRO A 163 8.51 -9.50 10.82
N VAL A 164 9.21 -9.13 9.76
CA VAL A 164 8.63 -8.42 8.61
C VAL A 164 8.29 -9.33 7.45
N ILE A 165 7.20 -9.03 6.76
CA ILE A 165 6.84 -9.57 5.45
C ILE A 165 6.65 -8.38 4.50
N ILE A 166 7.23 -8.44 3.31
CA ILE A 166 7.10 -7.40 2.29
C ILE A 166 6.10 -7.88 1.24
N LEU A 167 4.99 -7.15 1.07
CA LEU A 167 3.99 -7.44 0.05
C LEU A 167 4.10 -6.42 -1.07
N ARG A 168 4.28 -6.89 -2.30
CA ARG A 168 4.31 -6.06 -3.53
C ARG A 168 2.99 -6.19 -4.28
N PRO A 169 1.99 -5.36 -3.99
CA PRO A 169 0.76 -5.36 -4.78
C PRO A 169 1.02 -4.82 -6.18
N PHE A 170 0.33 -5.41 -7.16
CA PHE A 170 0.22 -4.89 -8.50
C PHE A 170 -0.84 -3.77 -8.55
N LEU A 171 -1.49 -3.51 -9.68
CA LEU A 171 -2.41 -2.37 -9.77
C LEU A 171 -3.67 -2.62 -8.96
N VAL A 172 -3.74 -2.03 -7.78
CA VAL A 172 -4.91 -2.16 -6.89
C VAL A 172 -6.03 -1.27 -7.38
N TYR A 173 -7.25 -1.80 -7.40
CA TYR A 173 -8.47 -1.05 -7.69
C TYR A 173 -9.61 -1.43 -6.75
N GLY A 174 -10.61 -0.57 -6.65
CA GLY A 174 -11.81 -0.83 -5.85
C GLY A 174 -12.53 0.43 -5.39
N ALA A 175 -13.59 0.23 -4.60
CA ALA A 175 -14.40 1.31 -4.08
C ALA A 175 -13.56 2.31 -3.26
N TYR A 176 -13.88 3.59 -3.40
CA TYR A 176 -13.19 4.71 -2.72
C TYR A 176 -11.74 4.94 -3.15
N GLN A 177 -11.31 4.38 -4.29
CA GLN A 177 -10.05 4.76 -4.91
C GLN A 177 -10.12 6.20 -5.40
N ASP A 178 -8.99 6.91 -5.36
CA ASP A 178 -8.89 8.30 -5.83
C ASP A 178 -9.35 8.43 -7.30
N GLU A 179 -10.19 9.43 -7.57
CA GLU A 179 -10.80 9.68 -8.88
C GLU A 179 -9.77 9.99 -9.99
N SER A 180 -8.56 10.39 -9.62
CA SER A 180 -7.45 10.58 -10.56
C SER A 180 -6.84 9.28 -11.08
N ARG A 181 -7.24 8.13 -10.54
CA ARG A 181 -6.72 6.82 -10.96
C ARG A 181 -7.46 6.28 -12.18
N PHE A 182 -6.78 5.42 -12.94
CA PHE A 182 -7.25 4.93 -14.24
C PHE A 182 -8.69 4.37 -14.20
N ILE A 183 -8.96 3.38 -13.36
CA ILE A 183 -10.30 2.74 -13.32
C ILE A 183 -11.40 3.72 -12.88
N PRO A 184 -11.26 4.49 -11.79
CA PRO A 184 -12.22 5.52 -11.44
C PRO A 184 -12.44 6.58 -12.54
N GLN A 185 -11.39 7.03 -13.22
CA GLN A 185 -11.51 7.98 -14.33
C GLN A 185 -12.36 7.43 -15.48
N ILE A 186 -12.16 6.16 -15.86
CA ILE A 186 -12.96 5.53 -16.92
C ILE A 186 -14.43 5.43 -16.48
N ILE A 187 -14.68 4.94 -15.26
CA ILE A 187 -16.03 4.82 -14.71
C ILE A 187 -16.73 6.19 -14.73
N GLN A 188 -16.07 7.23 -14.21
CA GLN A 188 -16.65 8.58 -14.18
C GLN A 188 -16.87 9.14 -15.59
N GLY A 189 -15.92 8.95 -16.51
CA GLY A 189 -16.07 9.34 -17.90
C GLY A 189 -17.29 8.69 -18.57
N CYS A 190 -17.48 7.38 -18.32
CA CYS A 190 -18.66 6.66 -18.80
C CYS A 190 -19.96 7.22 -18.22
N LEU A 191 -20.02 7.42 -16.90
CA LEU A 191 -21.22 7.96 -16.22
C LEU A 191 -21.55 9.39 -16.68
N ASP A 192 -20.55 10.22 -16.90
CA ASP A 192 -20.73 11.61 -17.37
C ASP A 192 -20.96 11.70 -18.88
N ASN A 193 -20.89 10.59 -19.63
CA ASN A 193 -20.95 10.55 -21.10
C ASN A 193 -19.95 11.53 -21.76
N LYS A 194 -18.72 11.56 -21.24
CA LYS A 194 -17.64 12.44 -21.72
C LYS A 194 -16.66 11.68 -22.59
N VAL A 195 -16.24 12.29 -23.70
CA VAL A 195 -15.13 11.77 -24.50
C VAL A 195 -13.87 11.81 -23.65
N PHE A 196 -13.20 10.68 -23.53
CA PHE A 196 -12.02 10.51 -22.72
C PHE A 196 -10.85 10.06 -23.60
N PRO A 197 -9.76 10.84 -23.69
CA PRO A 197 -8.60 10.47 -24.49
C PRO A 197 -7.88 9.30 -23.85
N VAL A 198 -7.85 8.18 -24.54
CA VAL A 198 -7.07 7.00 -24.14
C VAL A 198 -5.96 6.73 -25.15
N SER A 199 -4.86 6.14 -24.70
CA SER A 199 -3.84 5.60 -25.59
C SER A 199 -4.42 4.40 -26.37
N GLU A 200 -3.64 3.82 -27.29
CA GLU A 200 -4.07 2.58 -28.00
C GLU A 200 -4.45 1.43 -27.08
N GLY A 201 -4.14 1.51 -25.80
CA GLY A 201 -4.55 0.57 -24.76
C GLY A 201 -3.92 -0.84 -24.85
N LYS A 202 -2.86 -1.01 -25.64
CA LYS A 202 -2.20 -2.32 -25.87
C LYS A 202 -1.32 -2.79 -24.71
N GLN A 203 -1.00 -1.91 -23.75
CA GLN A 203 -0.16 -2.25 -22.62
C GLN A 203 -0.89 -3.21 -21.68
N LEU A 204 -0.22 -4.30 -21.34
CA LEU A 204 -0.72 -5.27 -20.36
C LEU A 204 -0.51 -4.78 -18.94
N ARG A 205 -1.50 -5.00 -18.09
CA ARG A 205 -1.44 -4.73 -16.65
C ARG A 205 -2.13 -5.84 -15.89
N ASP A 206 -1.63 -6.11 -14.68
CA ASP A 206 -2.27 -7.01 -13.72
C ASP A 206 -3.04 -6.18 -12.70
N PHE A 207 -4.35 -6.37 -12.62
CA PHE A 207 -5.23 -5.63 -11.72
C PHE A 207 -5.64 -6.52 -10.55
N CYS A 208 -5.50 -5.98 -9.33
CA CYS A 208 -5.87 -6.65 -8.09
C CYS A 208 -7.03 -5.94 -7.42
N PHE A 209 -8.09 -6.66 -7.13
CA PHE A 209 -9.21 -6.07 -6.38
C PHE A 209 -8.81 -5.80 -4.94
N ILE A 210 -9.29 -4.69 -4.38
CA ILE A 210 -8.90 -4.24 -3.03
C ILE A 210 -9.16 -5.29 -1.95
N ASN A 211 -10.24 -6.06 -2.05
CA ASN A 211 -10.53 -7.08 -1.04
C ASN A 211 -9.51 -8.21 -1.04
N ASP A 212 -8.95 -8.57 -2.21
CA ASP A 212 -7.91 -9.60 -2.31
C ASP A 212 -6.60 -9.11 -1.67
N ILE A 213 -6.29 -7.82 -1.82
CA ILE A 213 -5.13 -7.19 -1.15
C ILE A 213 -5.32 -7.20 0.37
N VAL A 214 -6.52 -6.83 0.85
CA VAL A 214 -6.85 -6.85 2.27
C VAL A 214 -6.73 -8.26 2.84
N GLU A 215 -7.29 -9.26 2.16
CA GLU A 215 -7.20 -10.66 2.59
C GLU A 215 -5.75 -11.16 2.61
N ALA A 216 -4.96 -10.86 1.58
CA ALA A 216 -3.54 -11.20 1.52
C ALA A 216 -2.75 -10.61 2.71
N ILE A 217 -3.04 -9.35 3.08
CA ILE A 217 -2.44 -8.70 4.26
C ILE A 217 -2.77 -9.50 5.53
N PHE A 218 -4.03 -9.83 5.78
CA PHE A 218 -4.43 -10.54 7.01
C PHE A 218 -3.93 -11.98 7.07
N ILE A 219 -3.91 -12.70 5.96
CA ILE A 219 -3.28 -14.04 5.88
C ILE A 219 -1.80 -13.94 6.23
N SER A 220 -1.12 -12.93 5.71
CA SER A 220 0.32 -12.72 5.92
C SER A 220 0.66 -12.41 7.39
N LEU A 221 -0.20 -11.69 8.13
CA LEU A 221 0.05 -11.36 9.54
C LEU A 221 0.36 -12.59 10.40
N ASN A 222 -0.21 -13.75 10.07
CA ASN A 222 -0.04 -14.98 10.82
C ASN A 222 0.97 -15.95 10.19
N CYS A 223 1.60 -15.59 9.08
CA CYS A 223 2.47 -16.48 8.31
C CYS A 223 3.96 -16.32 8.69
N ARG A 224 4.38 -16.87 9.83
CA ARG A 224 5.78 -16.80 10.28
C ARG A 224 6.80 -17.34 9.29
N LYS A 225 6.40 -18.27 8.41
CA LYS A 225 7.28 -18.82 7.36
C LYS A 225 7.64 -17.79 6.29
N ALA A 226 6.86 -16.72 6.18
CA ALA A 226 7.08 -15.65 5.22
C ALA A 226 7.93 -14.48 5.78
N PHE A 227 8.42 -14.58 7.02
CA PHE A 227 9.27 -13.52 7.57
C PHE A 227 10.55 -13.34 6.77
N GLY A 228 10.84 -12.11 6.38
CA GLY A 228 11.97 -11.72 5.54
C GLY A 228 11.73 -11.88 4.04
N GLU A 229 10.60 -12.48 3.64
CA GLU A 229 10.27 -12.71 2.23
C GLU A 229 9.60 -11.50 1.59
N ILE A 230 9.79 -11.40 0.27
CA ILE A 230 9.03 -10.54 -0.62
C ILE A 230 7.98 -11.42 -1.27
N ILE A 231 6.74 -10.95 -1.35
CA ILE A 231 5.61 -11.68 -1.94
C ILE A 231 4.85 -10.74 -2.88
N ASN A 232 4.75 -11.11 -4.12
CA ASN A 232 3.90 -10.42 -5.09
C ASN A 232 2.43 -10.72 -4.81
N ILE A 233 1.60 -9.68 -4.82
CA ILE A 233 0.15 -9.83 -4.76
C ILE A 233 -0.41 -9.37 -6.11
N ALA A 234 -0.77 -10.34 -6.92
CA ALA A 234 -1.20 -10.18 -8.31
C ALA A 234 -2.35 -11.14 -8.62
N SER A 235 -3.16 -10.83 -9.63
CA SER A 235 -4.15 -11.77 -10.16
C SER A 235 -3.48 -12.92 -10.93
N GLY A 236 -2.29 -12.67 -11.48
CA GLY A 236 -1.58 -13.57 -12.37
C GLY A 236 -2.16 -13.58 -13.80
N ILE A 237 -3.17 -12.77 -14.07
CA ILE A 237 -3.84 -12.68 -15.37
C ILE A 237 -3.70 -11.25 -15.89
N PRO A 238 -2.67 -10.96 -16.71
CA PRO A 238 -2.52 -9.63 -17.28
C PRO A 238 -3.59 -9.39 -18.34
N VAL A 239 -4.20 -8.21 -18.32
CA VAL A 239 -5.18 -7.75 -19.29
C VAL A 239 -4.69 -6.48 -19.97
N ASP A 240 -5.03 -6.28 -21.24
CA ASP A 240 -4.74 -5.01 -21.91
C ASP A 240 -5.72 -3.92 -21.47
N ILE A 241 -5.24 -2.69 -21.48
CA ILE A 241 -6.00 -1.52 -21.02
C ILE A 241 -7.28 -1.31 -21.82
N ARG A 242 -7.27 -1.62 -23.12
CA ARG A 242 -8.44 -1.49 -23.99
C ARG A 242 -9.55 -2.42 -23.54
N SER A 243 -9.26 -3.69 -23.30
CA SER A 243 -10.24 -4.67 -22.79
C SER A 243 -10.88 -4.23 -21.49
N VAL A 244 -10.10 -3.63 -20.58
CA VAL A 244 -10.65 -3.08 -19.31
C VAL A 244 -11.62 -1.93 -19.57
N VAL A 245 -11.28 -1.02 -20.50
CA VAL A 245 -12.17 0.09 -20.87
C VAL A 245 -13.48 -0.43 -21.48
N GLU A 246 -13.38 -1.37 -22.43
CA GLU A 246 -14.52 -1.97 -23.11
C GLU A 246 -15.47 -2.69 -22.11
N GLU A 247 -14.89 -3.40 -21.14
CA GLU A 247 -15.66 -4.07 -20.09
C GLU A 247 -16.40 -3.07 -19.19
N ILE A 248 -15.71 -2.00 -18.75
CA ILE A 248 -16.35 -0.95 -17.94
C ILE A 248 -17.49 -0.28 -18.73
N GLN A 249 -17.28 0.03 -20.01
CA GLN A 249 -18.32 0.58 -20.89
C GLN A 249 -19.52 -0.35 -20.99
N GLY A 250 -19.28 -1.66 -21.17
CA GLY A 250 -20.34 -2.67 -21.21
C GLY A 250 -21.16 -2.75 -19.93
N ILE A 251 -20.50 -2.65 -18.77
CA ILE A 251 -21.17 -2.68 -17.45
C ILE A 251 -21.99 -1.41 -17.21
N VAL A 252 -21.46 -0.24 -17.56
CA VAL A 252 -22.18 1.04 -17.40
C VAL A 252 -23.35 1.18 -18.38
N GLY A 253 -23.34 0.43 -19.49
CA GLY A 253 -24.42 0.41 -20.48
C GLY A 253 -24.45 1.65 -21.39
N LEU A 254 -23.39 2.43 -21.41
CA LEU A 254 -23.23 3.60 -22.28
C LEU A 254 -22.13 3.32 -23.29
N GLY A 255 -22.51 3.16 -24.55
CA GLY A 255 -21.54 3.18 -25.65
C GLY A 255 -20.93 4.58 -25.75
N ILE A 256 -19.71 4.76 -25.27
CA ILE A 256 -18.96 5.99 -25.53
C ILE A 256 -18.33 5.86 -26.90
N PRO A 257 -18.52 6.85 -27.80
CA PRO A 257 -17.91 6.87 -29.12
C PRO A 257 -16.38 7.04 -29.06
#